data_226088091dde31805aace83be5d645a4
#
_entry.id   226088091dde31805aace83be5d645a4
#
_cell.length_a   1.000
_cell.length_b   1.000
_cell.length_c   1.000
_cell.angle_alpha   90.00
_cell.angle_beta   90.00
_cell.angle_gamma   90.00
#
_symmetry.space_group_name_H-M   'P 1'
#
loop_
_entity.id
_entity.type
_entity.pdbx_description
1 polymer ?
#
loop_
_entity_poly.entity_id
_entity_poly.type
_entity_poly.pdbx_seq_one_letter_code
_entity_poly.pdbx_strand_id
1 'polypeptide(L)'
;MQYSVECFCGHFEPIKDLRIDEGQCDKACSGDTNRSCGGYLTMNIYKSLQSNPVEDNQLQINDEEVGVAYLFVVHGRSYRQILRHLKWLYNPSDYFFFHVDSRSSYLYRSLKELEKKSPNNIKVTDNRWATIWGGASLLKMMMSCMSEMKSMQWNMDFVINISESDYLLKEPKELKKYLTENRGKNFVKSHGRETATFVKKQGKYSIITSMLQSFPF
;
A
#
# COMPACT_ATOMS: atom_id res chain seq x y z
N MET A 1 -5.40 -9.07 -22.16
CA MET A 1 -6.62 -8.28 -21.87
C MET A 1 -7.80 -8.94 -22.54
N GLN A 2 -8.94 -8.93 -21.91
CA GLN A 2 -10.18 -9.53 -22.40
C GLN A 2 -11.32 -8.50 -22.29
N TYR A 3 -12.28 -8.54 -23.21
CA TYR A 3 -13.45 -7.63 -23.23
C TYR A 3 -13.12 -6.13 -23.07
N SER A 4 -12.04 -5.68 -23.68
CA SER A 4 -11.54 -4.30 -23.69
C SER A 4 -11.12 -3.71 -22.31
N VAL A 5 -11.60 -4.23 -21.20
CA VAL A 5 -11.38 -3.68 -19.85
C VAL A 5 -10.81 -4.66 -18.84
N GLU A 6 -10.96 -5.97 -19.06
CA GLU A 6 -10.47 -6.97 -18.11
C GLU A 6 -8.98 -7.24 -18.33
N CYS A 7 -8.19 -7.14 -17.27
CA CYS A 7 -6.75 -7.37 -17.29
C CYS A 7 -6.38 -8.45 -16.25
N PHE A 8 -5.77 -9.51 -16.72
CA PHE A 8 -5.27 -10.61 -15.90
C PHE A 8 -3.74 -10.63 -15.99
N CYS A 9 -3.08 -10.83 -14.87
CA CYS A 9 -1.62 -10.99 -14.79
C CYS A 9 -1.28 -12.42 -14.40
N GLY A 10 -0.30 -13.02 -15.09
CA GLY A 10 0.22 -14.35 -14.79
C GLY A 10 1.74 -14.39 -14.90
N HIS A 11 2.35 -15.41 -14.30
CA HIS A 11 3.80 -15.61 -14.32
C HIS A 11 4.23 -16.70 -15.33
N PHE A 12 3.29 -17.38 -15.94
CA PHE A 12 3.56 -18.44 -16.90
C PHE A 12 3.23 -18.01 -18.32
N GLU A 13 4.08 -18.36 -19.26
CA GLU A 13 3.75 -18.21 -20.68
C GLU A 13 2.64 -19.20 -21.03
N PRO A 14 1.61 -18.76 -21.78
CA PRO A 14 0.56 -19.67 -22.23
C PRO A 14 1.11 -20.72 -23.19
N ILE A 15 0.45 -21.86 -23.22
CA ILE A 15 0.78 -22.95 -24.16
C ILE A 15 0.59 -22.44 -25.59
N LYS A 16 1.61 -22.56 -26.42
CA LYS A 16 1.60 -22.05 -27.81
C LYS A 16 0.46 -22.63 -28.67
N ASP A 17 0.07 -23.86 -28.39
CA ASP A 17 -1.01 -24.55 -29.12
C ASP A 17 -2.40 -23.94 -28.89
N LEU A 18 -2.54 -23.07 -27.89
CA LEU A 18 -3.77 -22.31 -27.61
C LEU A 18 -3.83 -20.96 -28.34
N ARG A 19 -2.83 -20.67 -29.17
CA ARG A 19 -2.83 -19.44 -29.97
C ARG A 19 -3.87 -19.54 -31.07
N ILE A 20 -4.70 -18.52 -31.14
CA ILE A 20 -5.74 -18.36 -32.15
C ILE A 20 -5.39 -17.21 -33.10
N ASP A 21 -6.16 -17.07 -34.17
CA ASP A 21 -6.02 -15.96 -35.11
C ASP A 21 -6.25 -14.60 -34.41
N GLU A 22 -5.39 -13.64 -34.72
CA GLU A 22 -5.45 -12.29 -34.13
C GLU A 22 -6.75 -11.55 -34.44
N GLY A 23 -7.39 -11.86 -35.56
CA GLY A 23 -8.69 -11.30 -35.94
C GLY A 23 -9.84 -11.61 -34.97
N GLN A 24 -9.67 -12.60 -34.09
CA GLN A 24 -10.65 -12.91 -33.05
C GLN A 24 -10.56 -12.02 -31.82
N CYS A 25 -9.51 -11.18 -31.72
CA CYS A 25 -9.35 -10.16 -30.67
C CYS A 25 -9.82 -8.79 -31.21
N ASP A 26 -11.13 -8.66 -31.42
CA ASP A 26 -11.78 -7.57 -32.16
C ASP A 26 -12.23 -6.37 -31.28
N LYS A 27 -12.07 -6.45 -29.95
CA LYS A 27 -12.49 -5.40 -29.04
C LYS A 27 -11.40 -4.34 -28.90
N ALA A 28 -11.75 -3.09 -29.20
CA ALA A 28 -10.85 -1.96 -28.97
C ALA A 28 -10.56 -1.77 -27.47
N CYS A 29 -9.35 -1.35 -27.14
CA CYS A 29 -8.99 -0.99 -25.76
C CYS A 29 -9.71 0.28 -25.33
N SER A 30 -10.15 0.34 -24.07
CA SER A 30 -10.85 1.50 -23.52
C SER A 30 -9.97 2.78 -23.43
N GLY A 31 -8.65 2.61 -23.36
CA GLY A 31 -7.68 3.73 -23.28
C GLY A 31 -6.97 4.03 -24.61
N ASP A 32 -7.06 3.15 -25.62
CA ASP A 32 -6.44 3.34 -26.93
C ASP A 32 -7.21 2.53 -27.99
N THR A 33 -8.08 3.21 -28.71
CA THR A 33 -8.96 2.57 -29.71
C THR A 33 -8.23 2.00 -30.91
N ASN A 34 -6.95 2.33 -31.12
CA ASN A 34 -6.12 1.77 -32.20
C ASN A 34 -5.52 0.41 -31.84
N ARG A 35 -5.73 -0.07 -30.63
CA ARG A 35 -5.26 -1.39 -30.16
C ARG A 35 -6.42 -2.28 -29.81
N SER A 36 -6.22 -3.58 -30.04
CA SER A 36 -7.18 -4.59 -29.59
C SER A 36 -6.91 -5.03 -28.16
N CYS A 37 -7.96 -5.23 -27.38
CA CYS A 37 -7.92 -5.70 -26.01
C CYS A 37 -8.83 -6.92 -25.80
N GLY A 38 -8.51 -7.99 -26.54
CA GLY A 38 -9.25 -9.24 -26.49
C GLY A 38 -10.49 -9.24 -27.39
N GLY A 39 -11.32 -10.26 -27.22
CA GLY A 39 -12.57 -10.47 -27.92
C GLY A 39 -13.51 -11.35 -27.10
N TYR A 40 -14.53 -11.91 -27.70
CA TYR A 40 -15.42 -12.83 -27.02
C TYR A 40 -14.70 -14.15 -26.73
N LEU A 41 -14.51 -14.46 -25.44
CA LEU A 41 -13.76 -15.62 -24.94
C LEU A 41 -12.29 -15.69 -25.41
N THR A 42 -11.74 -14.58 -25.88
CA THR A 42 -10.36 -14.46 -26.35
C THR A 42 -9.62 -13.32 -25.64
N MET A 43 -8.30 -13.41 -25.50
CA MET A 43 -7.52 -12.38 -24.85
C MET A 43 -6.22 -12.12 -25.61
N ASN A 44 -5.82 -10.85 -25.65
CA ASN A 44 -4.46 -10.49 -26.03
C ASN A 44 -3.52 -10.70 -24.85
N ILE A 45 -2.39 -11.33 -25.11
CA ILE A 45 -1.34 -11.58 -24.13
C ILE A 45 -0.15 -10.72 -24.48
N TYR A 46 0.25 -9.90 -23.54
CA TYR A 46 1.42 -9.03 -23.66
C TYR A 46 2.47 -9.48 -22.66
N LYS A 47 3.69 -9.66 -23.12
CA LYS A 47 4.83 -9.83 -22.24
C LYS A 47 5.21 -8.43 -21.75
N SER A 48 5.10 -8.18 -20.43
CA SER A 48 5.73 -6.99 -19.90
C SER A 48 7.24 -7.12 -20.16
N LEU A 49 7.79 -6.21 -20.92
CA LEU A 49 9.23 -6.02 -20.91
C LEU A 49 9.53 -5.61 -19.47
N GLN A 50 9.97 -6.55 -18.65
CA GLN A 50 10.65 -6.17 -17.43
C GLN A 50 11.76 -5.24 -17.90
N SER A 51 11.67 -3.98 -17.54
CA SER A 51 12.87 -3.17 -17.42
C SER A 51 13.88 -4.09 -16.77
N ASN A 52 15.02 -4.30 -17.40
CA ASN A 52 16.11 -5.20 -17.00
C ASN A 52 16.09 -5.37 -15.48
N PRO A 53 16.31 -6.60 -14.95
CA PRO A 53 16.51 -6.72 -13.53
C PRO A 53 17.47 -5.57 -13.20
N VAL A 54 16.99 -4.65 -12.37
CA VAL A 54 17.83 -3.62 -11.81
C VAL A 54 19.01 -4.44 -11.34
N GLU A 55 20.15 -4.31 -12.03
CA GLU A 55 21.40 -4.88 -11.54
C GLU A 55 21.38 -4.60 -10.08
N ASP A 56 21.59 -5.64 -9.30
CA ASP A 56 21.68 -5.61 -7.87
C ASP A 56 22.92 -4.74 -7.53
N ASN A 57 22.83 -3.48 -7.95
CA ASN A 57 23.68 -2.43 -7.47
C ASN A 57 23.33 -2.42 -6.00
N GLN A 58 24.18 -3.10 -5.23
CA GLN A 58 24.29 -2.95 -3.79
C GLN A 58 23.93 -1.50 -3.51
N LEU A 59 22.66 -1.30 -3.08
CA LEU A 59 22.17 0.00 -2.67
C LEU A 59 23.18 0.42 -1.59
N GLN A 60 24.12 1.26 -1.98
CA GLN A 60 24.94 1.95 -1.01
C GLN A 60 23.91 2.67 -0.15
N ILE A 61 23.79 2.19 1.07
CA ILE A 61 22.98 2.84 2.09
C ILE A 61 23.65 4.20 2.27
N ASN A 62 23.12 5.19 1.56
CA ASN A 62 23.53 6.57 1.80
C ASN A 62 23.00 6.90 3.18
N ASP A 63 23.88 7.11 4.15
CA ASP A 63 23.54 7.53 5.52
C ASP A 63 22.67 8.80 5.57
N GLU A 64 22.50 9.47 4.45
CA GLU A 64 21.67 10.66 4.27
C GLU A 64 20.19 10.35 3.92
N GLU A 65 19.87 9.13 3.47
CA GLU A 65 18.51 8.79 3.07
C GLU A 65 17.63 8.45 4.28
N VAL A 66 16.42 9.02 4.33
CA VAL A 66 15.49 8.78 5.46
C VAL A 66 14.99 7.35 5.53
N GLY A 67 14.87 6.81 6.74
CA GLY A 67 14.17 5.58 7.03
C GLY A 67 12.64 5.80 7.02
N VAL A 68 11.89 4.97 6.32
CA VAL A 68 10.43 5.05 6.26
C VAL A 68 9.80 3.79 6.82
N ALA A 69 8.84 3.95 7.72
CA ALA A 69 7.99 2.87 8.17
C ALA A 69 6.57 3.04 7.61
N TYR A 70 6.07 2.00 6.94
CA TYR A 70 4.71 1.96 6.41
C TYR A 70 3.80 1.23 7.39
N LEU A 71 2.86 1.97 7.99
CA LEU A 71 1.82 1.40 8.86
C LEU A 71 0.61 1.01 8.03
N PHE A 72 0.46 -0.27 7.74
CA PHE A 72 -0.69 -0.83 7.07
C PHE A 72 -1.82 -1.13 8.05
N VAL A 73 -2.93 -0.42 7.92
CA VAL A 73 -4.16 -0.68 8.66
C VAL A 73 -5.14 -1.38 7.74
N VAL A 74 -5.30 -2.69 7.90
CA VAL A 74 -5.95 -3.54 6.92
C VAL A 74 -7.06 -4.42 7.51
N HIS A 75 -8.05 -4.77 6.68
CA HIS A 75 -9.17 -5.61 7.08
C HIS A 75 -9.67 -6.50 5.93
N GLY A 76 -10.64 -7.37 6.20
CA GLY A 76 -11.30 -8.18 5.19
C GLY A 76 -10.41 -9.29 4.61
N ARG A 77 -10.41 -9.43 3.28
CA ARG A 77 -9.70 -10.47 2.53
C ARG A 77 -8.73 -9.91 1.49
N SER A 78 -8.20 -8.73 1.73
CA SER A 78 -7.39 -7.93 0.79
C SER A 78 -5.93 -8.42 0.62
N TYR A 79 -5.59 -9.66 0.98
CA TYR A 79 -4.22 -10.18 0.96
C TYR A 79 -3.50 -9.97 -0.38
N ARG A 80 -4.16 -10.27 -1.50
CA ARG A 80 -3.57 -10.06 -2.84
C ARG A 80 -3.27 -8.59 -3.14
N GLN A 81 -4.12 -7.68 -2.66
CA GLN A 81 -3.92 -6.24 -2.81
C GLN A 81 -2.71 -5.78 -2.00
N ILE A 82 -2.60 -6.24 -0.76
CA ILE A 82 -1.45 -5.95 0.11
C ILE A 82 -0.14 -6.44 -0.53
N LEU A 83 -0.12 -7.64 -1.10
CA LEU A 83 1.07 -8.14 -1.81
C LEU A 83 1.44 -7.28 -3.02
N ARG A 84 0.45 -6.71 -3.73
CA ARG A 84 0.71 -5.75 -4.82
C ARG A 84 1.34 -4.46 -4.28
N HIS A 85 0.82 -3.91 -3.17
CA HIS A 85 1.43 -2.75 -2.51
C HIS A 85 2.86 -3.04 -2.09
N LEU A 86 3.10 -4.17 -1.41
CA LEU A 86 4.45 -4.55 -1.03
C LEU A 86 5.38 -4.68 -2.23
N LYS A 87 4.94 -5.30 -3.32
CA LYS A 87 5.76 -5.43 -4.53
C LYS A 87 6.25 -4.09 -5.07
N TRP A 88 5.47 -3.03 -4.94
CA TRP A 88 5.81 -1.69 -5.42
C TRP A 88 6.58 -0.86 -4.40
N LEU A 89 6.24 -1.02 -3.10
CA LEU A 89 6.83 -0.24 -2.01
C LEU A 89 8.09 -0.85 -1.44
N TYR A 90 8.31 -2.16 -1.63
CA TYR A 90 9.34 -2.87 -0.90
C TYR A 90 10.74 -2.32 -1.17
N ASN A 91 11.37 -1.87 -0.11
CA ASN A 91 12.77 -1.54 -0.05
C ASN A 91 13.35 -2.19 1.22
N PRO A 92 14.48 -2.91 1.15
CA PRO A 92 15.10 -3.55 2.31
C PRO A 92 15.46 -2.58 3.45
N SER A 93 15.66 -1.29 3.15
CA SER A 93 15.96 -0.25 4.14
C SER A 93 14.72 0.36 4.80
N ASP A 94 13.52 -0.01 4.36
CA ASP A 94 12.25 0.49 4.90
C ASP A 94 11.55 -0.59 5.72
N TYR A 95 10.58 -0.18 6.52
CA TYR A 95 9.88 -1.04 7.47
C TYR A 95 8.40 -1.13 7.14
N PHE A 96 7.81 -2.30 7.34
CA PHE A 96 6.42 -2.59 7.01
C PHE A 96 5.71 -3.17 8.23
N PHE A 97 4.89 -2.37 8.87
CA PHE A 97 4.14 -2.74 10.05
C PHE A 97 2.67 -2.93 9.72
N PHE A 98 2.10 -4.08 10.07
CA PHE A 98 0.72 -4.44 9.75
C PHE A 98 -0.13 -4.52 11.01
N HIS A 99 -1.19 -3.72 11.07
CA HIS A 99 -2.32 -3.95 11.95
C HIS A 99 -3.46 -4.56 11.15
N VAL A 100 -3.90 -5.74 11.57
CA VAL A 100 -5.03 -6.45 10.96
C VAL A 100 -6.21 -6.39 11.90
N ASP A 101 -7.34 -5.86 11.45
CA ASP A 101 -8.57 -5.83 12.24
C ASP A 101 -8.86 -7.19 12.88
N SER A 102 -9.24 -7.21 14.16
CA SER A 102 -9.39 -8.46 14.93
C SER A 102 -10.43 -9.41 14.34
N ARG A 103 -11.39 -8.90 13.57
CA ARG A 103 -12.41 -9.67 12.84
C ARG A 103 -11.88 -10.39 11.60
N SER A 104 -10.67 -10.06 11.13
CA SER A 104 -10.07 -10.55 9.89
C SER A 104 -9.00 -11.63 10.14
N SER A 105 -9.37 -12.73 10.79
CA SER A 105 -8.42 -13.77 11.22
C SER A 105 -7.75 -14.51 10.05
N TYR A 106 -8.39 -14.63 8.88
CA TYR A 106 -7.78 -15.20 7.70
C TYR A 106 -6.60 -14.33 7.21
N LEU A 107 -6.84 -13.02 7.05
CA LEU A 107 -5.83 -12.07 6.61
C LEU A 107 -4.64 -12.02 7.58
N TYR A 108 -4.93 -12.02 8.88
CA TYR A 108 -3.91 -12.06 9.92
C TYR A 108 -2.98 -13.27 9.78
N ARG A 109 -3.54 -14.48 9.65
CA ARG A 109 -2.73 -15.71 9.48
C ARG A 109 -1.86 -15.64 8.23
N SER A 110 -2.43 -15.18 7.11
CA SER A 110 -1.70 -15.06 5.86
C SER A 110 -0.52 -14.07 5.95
N LEU A 111 -0.71 -12.95 6.64
CA LEU A 111 0.35 -11.97 6.86
C LEU A 111 1.39 -12.44 7.89
N LYS A 112 0.99 -13.19 8.92
CA LYS A 112 1.95 -13.85 9.85
C LYS A 112 2.84 -14.85 9.13
N GLU A 113 2.34 -15.60 8.17
CA GLU A 113 3.17 -16.48 7.34
C GLU A 113 4.12 -15.69 6.42
N LEU A 114 3.72 -14.52 5.95
CA LEU A 114 4.60 -13.61 5.22
C LEU A 114 5.71 -13.07 6.13
N GLU A 115 5.37 -12.60 7.34
CA GLU A 115 6.34 -12.12 8.34
C GLU A 115 7.45 -13.15 8.59
N LYS A 116 7.08 -14.43 8.82
CA LYS A 116 8.05 -15.52 9.06
C LYS A 116 9.02 -15.76 7.90
N LYS A 117 8.61 -15.47 6.68
CA LYS A 117 9.40 -15.71 5.46
C LYS A 117 10.18 -14.48 5.00
N SER A 118 9.98 -13.37 5.67
CA SER A 118 10.53 -12.06 5.29
C SER A 118 11.72 -11.68 6.18
N PRO A 119 12.58 -10.77 5.71
CA PRO A 119 13.56 -10.13 6.57
C PRO A 119 12.90 -9.43 7.76
N ASN A 120 13.68 -9.07 8.78
CA ASN A 120 13.19 -8.45 10.02
C ASN A 120 12.55 -7.06 9.86
N ASN A 121 12.34 -6.60 8.63
CA ASN A 121 11.71 -5.32 8.32
C ASN A 121 10.19 -5.42 8.09
N ILE A 122 9.60 -6.62 8.22
CA ILE A 122 8.15 -6.82 8.18
C ILE A 122 7.66 -7.31 9.54
N LYS A 123 6.66 -6.63 10.09
CA LYS A 123 6.04 -6.97 11.38
C LYS A 123 4.52 -6.96 11.28
N VAL A 124 3.89 -7.99 11.81
CA VAL A 124 2.44 -8.06 11.99
C VAL A 124 2.15 -8.06 13.48
N THR A 125 1.48 -7.03 13.99
CA THR A 125 1.18 -6.93 15.42
C THR A 125 0.19 -7.99 15.89
N ASP A 126 0.44 -8.52 17.08
CA ASP A 126 -0.50 -9.41 17.78
C ASP A 126 -1.57 -8.60 18.53
N ASN A 127 -1.33 -7.30 18.77
CA ASN A 127 -2.28 -6.37 19.39
C ASN A 127 -3.33 -5.93 18.38
N ARG A 128 -4.37 -6.73 18.21
CA ARG A 128 -5.41 -6.53 17.19
C ARG A 128 -6.65 -5.88 17.81
N TRP A 129 -7.13 -4.82 17.14
CA TRP A 129 -8.31 -4.08 17.54
C TRP A 129 -9.44 -4.26 16.53
N ALA A 130 -10.68 -4.37 17.01
CA ALA A 130 -11.86 -4.16 16.18
C ALA A 130 -12.11 -2.66 16.08
N THR A 131 -11.72 -2.05 14.97
CA THR A 131 -11.84 -0.61 14.79
C THR A 131 -13.16 -0.24 14.11
N ILE A 132 -13.66 0.94 14.43
CA ILE A 132 -14.82 1.55 13.76
C ILE A 132 -14.32 2.80 13.05
N TRP A 133 -14.65 2.93 11.78
CA TRP A 133 -14.28 4.09 10.98
C TRP A 133 -14.81 5.39 11.61
N GLY A 134 -13.93 6.38 11.78
CA GLY A 134 -14.26 7.64 12.46
C GLY A 134 -14.42 7.53 13.98
N GLY A 135 -14.25 6.34 14.58
CA GLY A 135 -14.34 6.14 16.02
C GLY A 135 -13.02 6.32 16.75
N ALA A 136 -13.07 6.60 18.06
CA ALA A 136 -11.89 6.74 18.92
C ALA A 136 -11.01 5.47 18.96
N SER A 137 -11.58 4.29 18.68
CA SER A 137 -10.85 3.02 18.58
C SER A 137 -9.80 3.03 17.48
N LEU A 138 -10.04 3.73 16.37
CA LEU A 138 -9.07 3.87 15.27
C LEU A 138 -7.83 4.65 15.73
N LEU A 139 -8.02 5.79 16.38
CA LEU A 139 -6.91 6.58 16.92
C LEU A 139 -6.12 5.80 17.98
N LYS A 140 -6.83 5.14 18.89
CA LYS A 140 -6.22 4.35 19.96
C LYS A 140 -5.36 3.21 19.39
N MET A 141 -5.85 2.53 18.36
CA MET A 141 -5.12 1.50 17.63
C MET A 141 -3.86 2.09 16.97
N MET A 142 -3.97 3.21 16.26
CA MET A 142 -2.82 3.86 15.61
C MET A 142 -1.73 4.24 16.63
N MET A 143 -2.11 4.82 17.76
CA MET A 143 -1.18 5.15 18.86
C MET A 143 -0.50 3.91 19.44
N SER A 144 -1.24 2.81 19.60
CA SER A 144 -0.69 1.53 20.04
C SER A 144 0.33 0.98 19.04
N CYS A 145 0.02 1.01 17.74
CA CYS A 145 0.95 0.59 16.70
C CYS A 145 2.22 1.44 16.66
N MET A 146 2.11 2.75 16.77
CA MET A 146 3.27 3.66 16.81
C MET A 146 4.15 3.40 18.04
N SER A 147 3.53 3.15 19.21
CA SER A 147 4.26 2.77 20.42
C SER A 147 5.02 1.46 20.25
N GLU A 148 4.40 0.45 19.62
CA GLU A 148 5.04 -0.83 19.33
C GLU A 148 6.20 -0.66 18.33
N MET A 149 6.01 0.08 17.24
CA MET A 149 7.09 0.39 16.28
C MET A 149 8.28 1.09 16.95
N LYS A 150 8.02 2.04 17.84
CA LYS A 150 9.07 2.72 18.60
C LYS A 150 9.87 1.75 19.49
N SER A 151 9.22 0.76 20.10
CA SER A 151 9.89 -0.25 20.93
C SER A 151 10.77 -1.21 20.14
N MET A 152 10.58 -1.33 18.83
CA MET A 152 11.34 -2.22 17.94
C MET A 152 12.71 -1.65 17.54
N GLN A 153 13.04 -0.43 17.96
CA GLN A 153 14.29 0.24 17.63
C GLN A 153 14.59 0.33 16.13
N TRP A 154 13.54 0.42 15.31
CA TRP A 154 13.67 0.66 13.89
C TRP A 154 14.25 2.05 13.63
N ASN A 155 15.22 2.13 12.73
CA ASN A 155 15.79 3.42 12.30
C ASN A 155 14.83 4.06 11.27
N MET A 156 13.81 4.78 11.77
CA MET A 156 12.77 5.40 10.95
C MET A 156 12.65 6.88 11.27
N ASP A 157 12.66 7.71 10.23
CA ASP A 157 12.40 9.16 10.31
C ASP A 157 10.92 9.49 10.11
N PHE A 158 10.21 8.65 9.32
CA PHE A 158 8.81 8.87 8.98
C PHE A 158 7.97 7.62 9.17
N VAL A 159 6.74 7.84 9.60
CA VAL A 159 5.68 6.81 9.57
C VAL A 159 4.59 7.24 8.59
N ILE A 160 4.29 6.40 7.61
CA ILE A 160 3.22 6.63 6.63
C ILE A 160 2.13 5.59 6.84
N ASN A 161 0.92 6.04 7.21
CA ASN A 161 -0.22 5.12 7.33
C ASN A 161 -0.84 4.85 5.96
N ILE A 162 -1.12 3.58 5.70
CA ILE A 162 -1.69 3.08 4.43
C ILE A 162 -2.83 2.11 4.74
N SER A 163 -3.91 2.19 3.97
CA SER A 163 -4.97 1.19 3.96
C SER A 163 -4.83 0.25 2.75
N GLU A 164 -5.61 -0.82 2.71
CA GLU A 164 -5.64 -1.72 1.56
C GLU A 164 -6.23 -1.08 0.28
N SER A 165 -6.94 0.04 0.41
CA SER A 165 -7.54 0.78 -0.70
C SER A 165 -6.69 1.93 -1.24
N ASP A 166 -5.60 2.27 -0.55
CA ASP A 166 -4.69 3.31 -1.01
C ASP A 166 -3.86 2.81 -2.20
N TYR A 167 -3.42 3.74 -3.03
CA TYR A 167 -2.60 3.43 -4.20
C TYR A 167 -1.45 4.42 -4.36
N LEU A 168 -0.28 3.90 -4.76
CA LEU A 168 0.87 4.75 -5.04
C LEU A 168 0.65 5.52 -6.34
N LEU A 169 0.83 6.83 -6.26
CA LEU A 169 0.77 7.73 -7.41
C LEU A 169 2.17 8.13 -7.91
N LYS A 170 3.20 7.91 -7.10
CA LYS A 170 4.59 8.26 -7.41
C LYS A 170 5.52 7.10 -7.11
N GLU A 171 6.67 7.09 -7.73
CA GLU A 171 7.69 6.09 -7.46
C GLU A 171 8.23 6.22 -6.02
N PRO A 172 8.53 5.10 -5.34
CA PRO A 172 9.08 5.13 -3.98
C PRO A 172 10.34 5.98 -3.83
N LYS A 173 11.18 6.01 -4.87
CA LYS A 173 12.40 6.84 -4.90
C LYS A 173 12.09 8.34 -4.87
N GLU A 174 11.06 8.79 -5.60
CA GLU A 174 10.63 10.19 -5.56
C GLU A 174 10.07 10.56 -4.18
N LEU A 175 9.27 9.67 -3.58
CA LEU A 175 8.76 9.85 -2.24
C LEU A 175 9.90 9.98 -1.23
N LYS A 176 10.86 9.08 -1.28
CA LYS A 176 12.00 9.07 -0.36
C LYS A 176 12.86 10.32 -0.49
N LYS A 177 13.15 10.75 -1.72
CA LYS A 177 13.84 12.03 -1.98
C LYS A 177 13.08 13.20 -1.36
N TYR A 178 11.77 13.30 -1.60
CA TYR A 178 10.93 14.36 -1.03
C TYR A 178 10.94 14.35 0.50
N LEU A 179 10.87 13.18 1.13
CA LEU A 179 10.92 13.04 2.58
C LEU A 179 12.30 13.42 3.13
N THR A 180 13.38 13.06 2.45
CA THR A 180 14.75 13.45 2.83
C THR A 180 14.92 14.96 2.86
N GLU A 181 14.43 15.66 1.82
CA GLU A 181 14.43 17.13 1.74
C GLU A 181 13.55 17.80 2.81
N ASN A 182 12.64 17.04 3.40
CA ASN A 182 11.69 17.52 4.41
C ASN A 182 11.83 16.80 5.77
N ARG A 183 13.02 16.28 6.08
CA ARG A 183 13.29 15.61 7.35
C ARG A 183 12.90 16.49 8.55
N GLY A 184 12.28 15.90 9.55
CA GLY A 184 11.79 16.60 10.74
C GLY A 184 10.46 17.34 10.57
N LYS A 185 9.83 17.29 9.39
CA LYS A 185 8.51 17.89 9.17
C LYS A 185 7.40 16.84 9.31
N ASN A 186 6.23 17.27 9.78
CA ASN A 186 5.01 16.49 9.80
C ASN A 186 4.08 16.93 8.67
N PHE A 187 3.44 15.96 8.00
CA PHE A 187 2.50 16.22 6.91
C PHE A 187 1.07 16.03 7.42
N VAL A 188 0.39 17.14 7.67
CA VAL A 188 -0.98 17.14 8.21
C VAL A 188 -1.88 17.91 7.27
N LYS A 189 -2.96 17.26 6.80
CA LYS A 189 -4.00 17.94 6.03
C LYS A 189 -4.97 18.62 7.00
N SER A 190 -5.09 19.94 6.90
CA SER A 190 -6.11 20.73 7.61
C SER A 190 -7.22 21.12 6.63
N HIS A 191 -8.46 21.07 7.10
CA HIS A 191 -9.62 21.59 6.36
C HIS A 191 -9.81 23.11 6.55
N GLY A 192 -8.90 23.77 7.29
CA GLY A 192 -8.89 25.21 7.51
C GLY A 192 -10.21 25.74 8.10
N ARG A 193 -10.69 26.86 7.60
CA ARG A 193 -11.93 27.49 8.07
C ARG A 193 -13.20 26.67 7.77
N GLU A 194 -13.13 25.74 6.85
CA GLU A 194 -14.27 24.88 6.48
C GLU A 194 -14.42 23.65 7.38
N THR A 195 -13.51 23.45 8.32
CA THR A 195 -13.54 22.29 9.24
C THR A 195 -14.89 22.16 9.95
N ALA A 196 -15.47 23.27 10.45
CA ALA A 196 -16.74 23.25 11.13
C ALA A 196 -17.89 22.83 10.20
N THR A 197 -17.86 23.25 8.94
CA THR A 197 -18.86 22.90 7.91
C THR A 197 -18.72 21.44 7.50
N PHE A 198 -17.49 20.96 7.34
CA PHE A 198 -17.23 19.56 7.05
C PHE A 198 -17.71 18.65 8.18
N VAL A 199 -17.39 18.99 9.44
CA VAL A 199 -17.84 18.24 10.64
C VAL A 199 -19.37 18.24 10.73
N LYS A 200 -20.03 19.36 10.51
CA LYS A 200 -21.50 19.46 10.51
C LYS A 200 -22.13 18.57 9.42
N LYS A 201 -21.50 18.50 8.22
CA LYS A 201 -21.98 17.65 7.13
C LYS A 201 -21.79 16.14 7.40
N GLN A 202 -20.75 15.75 8.12
CA GLN A 202 -20.49 14.34 8.47
C GLN A 202 -21.34 13.83 9.64
N GLY A 203 -22.13 14.71 10.24
CA GLY A 203 -23.13 14.35 11.26
C GLY A 203 -22.59 14.26 12.68
N LYS A 204 -23.49 14.32 13.58
CA LYS A 204 -23.62 14.28 15.04
C LYS A 204 -22.51 13.70 15.93
N TYR A 205 -21.24 13.67 15.52
CA TYR A 205 -20.16 13.15 16.37
C TYR A 205 -19.37 14.29 16.97
N SER A 206 -19.33 14.35 18.31
CA SER A 206 -18.43 15.25 19.05
C SER A 206 -16.99 14.93 18.70
N ILE A 207 -16.33 15.80 17.96
CA ILE A 207 -14.90 15.69 17.68
C ILE A 207 -14.15 16.32 18.84
N ILE A 208 -13.39 15.49 19.52
CA ILE A 208 -12.41 15.95 20.50
C ILE A 208 -11.22 16.54 19.69
N THR A 209 -11.25 17.86 19.51
CA THR A 209 -10.25 18.62 18.74
C THR A 209 -8.99 18.95 19.57
N SER A 210 -8.86 18.49 20.82
CA SER A 210 -7.87 19.00 21.78
C SER A 210 -6.67 18.10 22.07
N MET A 211 -6.42 17.02 21.31
CA MET A 211 -5.34 16.09 21.65
C MET A 211 -4.21 15.93 20.62
N LEU A 212 -4.03 16.88 19.72
CA LEU A 212 -2.89 16.83 18.78
C LEU A 212 -1.85 17.93 19.01
N GLN A 213 -1.74 18.43 20.23
CA GLN A 213 -0.60 19.27 20.60
C GLN A 213 0.39 18.47 21.42
N SER A 214 1.61 18.39 20.86
CA SER A 214 2.85 17.94 21.51
C SER A 214 3.01 16.45 21.81
N PHE A 215 3.54 15.71 20.81
CA PHE A 215 4.47 14.64 21.12
C PHE A 215 5.84 15.03 20.55
N PRO A 216 6.87 15.29 21.38
CA PRO A 216 8.24 15.34 20.91
C PRO A 216 8.69 13.91 20.61
N PHE A 217 9.15 13.69 19.40
CA PHE A 217 9.91 12.50 19.02
C PHE A 217 11.33 12.60 19.55
#